data_7207fa8775e271b5059df5912acd7d2e
#
_entry.id   7207fa8775e271b5059df5912acd7d2e
#
_cell.length_a   1.000
_cell.length_b   1.000
_cell.length_c   1.000
_cell.angle_alpha   90.00
_cell.angle_beta   90.00
_cell.angle_gamma   90.00
#
_symmetry.space_group_name_H-M   'P 1'
#
loop_
_entity.id
_entity.type
_entity.pdbx_description
1 polymer ?
#
loop_
_entity_poly.entity_id
_entity_poly.type
_entity_poly.pdbx_seq_one_letter_code
_entity_poly.pdbx_strand_id
1 'polypeptide(L)'
;MNKNQHRIVFNQARGQMMAVAENAPARGKSRGNAPSPLKGIACAVCLAAGMMGMASSAYAQISADNRQGKAPGVSAAGNGTPLVNINAASSAGVSVNHYAQFNTDSRGAILNNSAAASQTQLAGAIAGNANMANGAARIIINQVTGNMPSNLVGNIEVAGRRAEVVLSNPNGITVNGAGFINTSRAVLTTGSPVVSDQNGLNSVRVIKGDLIVNKLDGRGTDQVDLIARAVKINGEIHADNALNVVAGINEVYYRNATSPASLGAVRGPKPAVAIDVAALGGMYANKIALIGTERGVGVNIGGIVDAKESLRLDSSGNLALRDTARLQGGQVNIDSLGSINNSGLVESKGTLLAHGTDSLVNGKTGVMNAGGRLALGARTVSNDGAISSKDNLSAFVEGKFTNSSSGVMHGGKNVEINSDSVAQAGKITAGADMLVRVNGGEELVNSGALKAGKALEIRSENGFINTASGELSAGSLTVGTRGALRNEGLIEATAGDAFVASDGKLSNAATGVIRANKNVELVSFDAVEQNGLVAGKSVRVTASDAGVSNTGTIQATDRISFNTSGPLVNTGTLTAPSVVFE
;
A
#
# COMPACT_ATOMS: atom_id res chain seq x y z
N MET A 1 10.99 6.90 51.53
CA MET A 1 11.22 7.69 50.30
C MET A 1 10.07 7.44 49.36
N ASN A 2 9.29 8.47 49.05
CA ASN A 2 8.10 8.38 48.20
C ASN A 2 8.51 8.15 46.75
N LYS A 3 8.13 7.01 46.16
CA LYS A 3 8.55 6.57 44.80
C LYS A 3 7.83 7.25 43.64
N ASN A 4 6.95 8.24 43.87
CA ASN A 4 6.05 8.77 42.85
C ASN A 4 6.14 10.28 42.60
N GLN A 5 7.26 10.95 42.94
CA GLN A 5 7.41 12.38 42.65
C GLN A 5 8.24 12.61 41.39
N HIS A 6 7.56 12.95 40.29
CA HIS A 6 8.15 13.38 39.03
C HIS A 6 7.33 14.53 38.46
N ARG A 7 8.01 15.42 37.74
CA ARG A 7 7.36 16.48 36.93
C ARG A 7 7.58 16.21 35.46
N ILE A 8 6.63 16.62 34.64
CA ILE A 8 6.72 16.52 33.19
C ILE A 8 7.28 17.82 32.64
N VAL A 9 8.35 17.74 31.85
CA VAL A 9 8.98 18.90 31.17
C VAL A 9 9.05 18.62 29.67
N PHE A 10 8.91 19.67 28.88
CA PHE A 10 9.07 19.58 27.43
C PHE A 10 10.55 19.69 27.07
N ASN A 11 11.10 18.68 26.43
CA ASN A 11 12.48 18.69 25.92
C ASN A 11 12.51 19.24 24.49
N GLN A 12 12.94 20.49 24.36
CA GLN A 12 13.03 21.17 23.05
C GLN A 12 13.98 20.49 22.06
N ALA A 13 15.05 19.86 22.52
CA ALA A 13 16.01 19.17 21.65
C ALA A 13 15.46 17.85 21.06
N ARG A 14 14.46 17.24 21.74
CA ARG A 14 13.82 16.00 21.30
C ARG A 14 12.36 16.17 20.88
N GLY A 15 11.79 17.35 21.04
CA GLY A 15 10.43 17.68 20.64
C GLY A 15 9.34 16.91 21.39
N GLN A 16 9.60 16.39 22.63
CA GLN A 16 8.64 15.54 23.35
C GLN A 16 8.62 15.82 24.86
N MET A 17 7.52 15.45 25.50
CA MET A 17 7.36 15.54 26.94
C MET A 17 8.13 14.40 27.63
N MET A 18 8.92 14.74 28.66
CA MET A 18 9.69 13.78 29.46
C MET A 18 9.38 13.92 30.93
N ALA A 19 9.27 12.79 31.62
CA ALA A 19 9.19 12.74 33.09
C ALA A 19 10.61 12.87 33.66
N VAL A 20 10.84 13.84 34.53
CA VAL A 20 12.10 14.06 35.23
C VAL A 20 11.86 14.10 36.73
N ALA A 21 12.86 13.71 37.50
CA ALA A 21 12.78 13.78 38.95
C ALA A 21 12.51 15.22 39.40
N GLU A 22 11.69 15.41 40.44
CA GLU A 22 11.21 16.73 40.87
C GLU A 22 12.34 17.69 41.27
N ASN A 23 13.48 17.16 41.71
CA ASN A 23 14.68 17.90 42.10
C ASN A 23 15.75 18.01 41.00
N ALA A 24 15.46 17.61 39.76
CA ALA A 24 16.40 17.71 38.66
C ALA A 24 16.64 19.20 38.28
N PRO A 25 17.90 19.72 38.26
CA PRO A 25 18.19 21.10 37.93
C PRO A 25 17.89 21.39 36.45
N ALA A 26 17.16 22.48 36.19
CA ALA A 26 16.94 22.98 34.83
C ALA A 26 18.26 23.61 34.31
N ARG A 27 18.95 22.93 33.40
CA ARG A 27 20.09 23.55 32.68
C ARG A 27 19.55 24.47 31.60
N GLY A 28 19.71 25.82 31.82
CA GLY A 28 19.30 26.80 30.83
C GLY A 28 19.16 28.22 31.35
N LYS A 29 20.01 28.65 32.29
CA LYS A 29 20.25 30.08 32.57
C LYS A 29 21.74 30.37 32.60
N SER A 30 22.24 31.04 31.59
CA SER A 30 23.53 31.71 31.65
C SER A 30 23.45 32.85 32.66
N ARG A 31 24.39 32.90 33.62
CA ARG A 31 24.59 34.05 34.50
C ARG A 31 25.20 35.18 33.67
N GLY A 32 24.44 36.21 33.37
CA GLY A 32 24.94 37.50 32.96
C GLY A 32 25.25 38.34 34.21
N ASN A 33 26.47 38.88 34.31
CA ASN A 33 26.90 39.80 35.33
C ASN A 33 26.07 41.09 35.31
N ALA A 34 25.62 41.52 36.49
CA ALA A 34 25.00 42.83 36.68
C ALA A 34 26.07 43.92 36.76
N PRO A 35 25.90 45.06 36.08
CA PRO A 35 26.58 46.29 36.43
C PRO A 35 25.68 47.18 37.31
N SER A 36 26.33 47.88 38.27
CA SER A 36 25.79 48.79 39.27
C SER A 36 25.10 50.04 38.70
N PRO A 37 24.31 50.76 39.51
CA PRO A 37 23.42 51.80 39.02
C PRO A 37 24.13 53.16 38.88
N LEU A 38 23.95 53.81 37.73
CA LEU A 38 24.26 55.25 37.57
C LEU A 38 23.06 55.98 36.97
N LYS A 39 22.76 57.09 37.64
CA LYS A 39 21.67 58.01 37.44
C LYS A 39 21.55 58.57 36.01
N GLY A 40 20.29 58.70 35.55
CA GLY A 40 19.99 59.43 34.32
C GLY A 40 18.50 59.44 34.04
N ILE A 41 17.76 60.34 34.72
CA ILE A 41 16.39 60.72 34.36
C ILE A 41 16.49 61.62 33.13
N ALA A 42 15.87 61.22 32.04
CA ALA A 42 15.25 61.97 30.97
C ALA A 42 15.36 61.21 29.63
N CYS A 43 14.22 60.73 29.14
CA CYS A 43 13.84 60.44 27.79
C CYS A 43 12.89 59.21 27.71
N ALA A 44 11.85 59.21 28.53
CA ALA A 44 10.84 58.18 28.51
C ALA A 44 9.53 58.61 27.82
N VAL A 45 9.58 59.53 26.86
CA VAL A 45 8.34 59.96 26.14
C VAL A 45 8.40 59.83 24.62
N CYS A 46 9.55 59.51 24.03
CA CYS A 46 9.64 59.42 22.55
C CYS A 46 9.73 58.02 21.95
N LEU A 47 9.55 56.93 22.73
CA LEU A 47 9.56 55.56 22.19
C LEU A 47 8.23 54.83 22.18
N ALA A 48 7.14 55.50 22.56
CA ALA A 48 5.77 54.93 22.50
C ALA A 48 5.06 55.18 21.17
N ALA A 49 5.64 55.93 20.23
CA ALA A 49 5.02 56.21 18.92
C ALA A 49 5.67 55.47 17.75
N GLY A 50 6.68 54.62 18.00
CA GLY A 50 7.41 53.88 16.95
C GLY A 50 7.14 52.36 16.89
N MET A 51 6.32 51.77 17.75
CA MET A 51 5.94 50.38 17.73
C MET A 51 4.50 50.11 17.34
N MET A 52 3.88 51.05 16.62
CA MET A 52 2.66 50.73 15.88
C MET A 52 3.08 50.26 14.48
N GLY A 53 2.98 48.97 14.26
CA GLY A 53 2.79 48.41 12.94
C GLY A 53 4.04 48.08 12.17
N MET A 54 4.76 47.06 12.58
CA MET A 54 5.24 46.05 11.64
C MET A 54 4.89 44.67 12.20
N ALA A 55 3.62 44.42 12.41
CA ALA A 55 3.09 43.14 12.01
C ALA A 55 3.34 43.12 10.49
N SER A 56 4.48 42.63 10.04
CA SER A 56 4.64 42.19 8.67
C SER A 56 3.63 41.08 8.50
N SER A 57 2.41 41.46 8.08
CA SER A 57 1.52 40.56 7.37
C SER A 57 2.46 39.86 6.40
N ALA A 58 2.66 38.58 6.55
CA ALA A 58 3.28 37.76 5.52
C ALA A 58 2.28 37.81 4.35
N TYR A 59 2.32 38.91 3.59
CA TYR A 59 1.53 39.05 2.38
C TYR A 59 1.91 37.93 1.47
N ALA A 60 0.92 37.21 0.96
CA ALA A 60 1.12 36.34 -0.17
C ALA A 60 1.89 37.12 -1.22
N GLN A 61 3.11 36.72 -1.45
CA GLN A 61 3.95 37.42 -2.41
C GLN A 61 4.02 36.59 -3.67
N ILE A 62 3.29 37.05 -4.69
CA ILE A 62 3.53 36.61 -6.07
C ILE A 62 4.37 37.72 -6.69
N SER A 63 5.63 37.41 -7.03
CA SER A 63 6.53 38.34 -7.69
C SER A 63 7.05 37.73 -8.99
N ALA A 64 6.87 38.47 -10.09
CA ALA A 64 7.35 38.06 -11.40
C ALA A 64 8.89 38.07 -11.43
N ASP A 65 9.48 37.17 -12.22
CA ASP A 65 10.92 37.15 -12.48
C ASP A 65 11.23 37.78 -13.86
N ASN A 66 11.68 39.02 -13.84
CA ASN A 66 12.00 39.78 -15.05
C ASN A 66 13.30 39.33 -15.74
N ARG A 67 14.12 38.51 -15.09
CA ARG A 67 15.43 38.08 -15.62
C ARG A 67 15.33 37.10 -16.80
N GLN A 68 14.20 36.42 -16.95
CA GLN A 68 14.04 35.30 -17.90
C GLN A 68 13.14 35.60 -19.09
N GLY A 69 12.73 36.87 -19.29
CA GLY A 69 11.91 37.28 -20.43
C GLY A 69 10.50 36.70 -20.50
N LYS A 70 10.05 36.01 -19.45
CA LYS A 70 8.71 35.38 -19.32
C LYS A 70 7.98 35.83 -18.05
N ALA A 71 8.24 37.04 -17.61
CA ALA A 71 7.59 37.64 -16.46
C ALA A 71 6.12 38.00 -16.80
N PRO A 72 5.12 37.51 -16.04
CA PRO A 72 3.74 37.95 -16.19
C PRO A 72 3.50 39.31 -15.54
N GLY A 73 2.41 39.97 -15.91
CA GLY A 73 1.95 41.17 -15.22
C GLY A 73 1.31 40.80 -13.87
N VAL A 74 1.87 41.28 -12.76
CA VAL A 74 1.33 41.03 -11.41
C VAL A 74 0.79 42.32 -10.83
N SER A 75 -0.48 42.32 -10.41
CA SER A 75 -1.18 43.45 -9.78
C SER A 75 -2.12 42.93 -8.67
N ALA A 76 -2.93 43.80 -8.12
CA ALA A 76 -4.00 43.42 -7.19
C ALA A 76 -5.35 43.76 -7.82
N ALA A 77 -6.35 42.88 -7.61
CA ALA A 77 -7.74 43.18 -7.87
C ALA A 77 -8.32 44.17 -6.85
N GLY A 78 -9.53 44.66 -7.08
CA GLY A 78 -10.14 45.69 -6.25
C GLY A 78 -10.27 45.36 -4.74
N ASN A 79 -10.33 44.07 -4.41
CA ASN A 79 -10.38 43.57 -3.02
C ASN A 79 -8.99 43.16 -2.46
N GLY A 80 -7.92 43.44 -3.22
CA GLY A 80 -6.55 43.11 -2.83
C GLY A 80 -6.10 41.69 -3.15
N THR A 81 -6.93 40.85 -3.81
CA THR A 81 -6.52 39.53 -4.29
C THR A 81 -5.45 39.67 -5.39
N PRO A 82 -4.32 38.94 -5.33
CA PRO A 82 -3.34 38.92 -6.39
C PRO A 82 -3.94 38.56 -7.73
N LEU A 83 -3.73 39.45 -8.74
CA LEU A 83 -4.18 39.27 -10.11
C LEU A 83 -2.97 39.16 -11.02
N VAL A 84 -2.85 38.04 -11.69
CA VAL A 84 -1.78 37.74 -12.63
C VAL A 84 -2.30 37.79 -14.06
N ASN A 85 -1.90 38.79 -14.81
CA ASN A 85 -2.09 38.81 -16.28
C ASN A 85 -1.01 37.89 -16.89
N ILE A 86 -1.40 36.65 -17.17
CA ILE A 86 -0.51 35.65 -17.74
C ILE A 86 0.01 36.05 -19.12
N ASN A 87 1.17 35.53 -19.49
CA ASN A 87 1.77 35.76 -20.81
C ASN A 87 0.95 35.15 -21.93
N ALA A 88 1.09 35.68 -23.15
CA ALA A 88 0.45 35.14 -24.33
C ALA A 88 0.76 33.65 -24.51
N ALA A 89 -0.25 32.89 -24.92
CA ALA A 89 -0.09 31.47 -25.18
C ALA A 89 0.69 31.23 -26.49
N SER A 90 1.51 30.19 -26.53
CA SER A 90 2.16 29.69 -27.74
C SER A 90 1.11 29.12 -28.72
N SER A 91 1.54 28.78 -29.95
CA SER A 91 0.69 28.05 -30.91
C SER A 91 0.13 26.74 -30.38
N ALA A 92 0.84 26.10 -29.45
CA ALA A 92 0.37 24.92 -28.75
C ALA A 92 -0.60 25.22 -27.58
N GLY A 93 -0.97 26.49 -27.37
CA GLY A 93 -1.89 26.91 -26.30
C GLY A 93 -1.27 26.90 -24.90
N VAL A 94 0.03 27.09 -24.78
CA VAL A 94 0.74 27.09 -23.50
C VAL A 94 1.21 28.49 -23.15
N SER A 95 0.76 29.02 -21.99
CA SER A 95 1.29 30.24 -21.38
C SER A 95 2.36 29.88 -20.36
N VAL A 96 3.58 30.39 -20.52
CA VAL A 96 4.70 30.18 -19.58
C VAL A 96 4.95 31.48 -18.82
N ASN A 97 4.94 31.38 -17.50
CA ASN A 97 5.06 32.50 -16.57
C ASN A 97 6.15 32.23 -15.55
N HIS A 98 7.16 33.08 -15.46
CA HIS A 98 8.28 32.95 -14.54
C HIS A 98 8.11 33.87 -13.32
N TYR A 99 8.36 33.31 -12.14
CA TYR A 99 8.24 34.03 -10.89
C TYR A 99 9.51 33.92 -10.06
N ALA A 100 9.91 35.00 -9.41
CA ALA A 100 10.91 34.97 -8.35
C ALA A 100 10.33 34.27 -7.10
N GLN A 101 9.01 34.45 -6.85
CA GLN A 101 8.28 33.82 -5.76
C GLN A 101 6.79 33.66 -6.12
N PHE A 102 6.19 32.52 -5.73
CA PHE A 102 4.76 32.27 -5.88
C PHE A 102 4.20 31.68 -4.60
N ASN A 103 3.54 32.53 -3.81
CA ASN A 103 2.82 32.15 -2.57
C ASN A 103 1.40 32.68 -2.64
N THR A 104 0.46 31.97 -2.03
CA THR A 104 -0.91 32.48 -1.83
C THR A 104 -1.22 32.56 -0.33
N ASP A 105 -1.89 33.64 0.09
CA ASP A 105 -2.56 33.72 1.39
C ASP A 105 -4.01 33.24 1.28
N SER A 106 -4.85 33.47 2.29
CA SER A 106 -6.26 33.07 2.31
C SER A 106 -7.10 33.70 1.21
N ARG A 107 -6.66 34.80 0.60
CA ARG A 107 -7.35 35.45 -0.55
C ARG A 107 -7.12 34.70 -1.86
N GLY A 108 -6.09 33.83 -1.92
CA GLY A 108 -5.75 33.09 -3.12
C GLY A 108 -5.02 33.91 -4.17
N ALA A 109 -5.20 33.54 -5.43
CA ALA A 109 -4.65 34.24 -6.61
C ALA A 109 -5.54 34.01 -7.84
N ILE A 110 -5.59 34.99 -8.74
CA ILE A 110 -6.31 34.91 -10.00
C ILE A 110 -5.31 34.88 -11.17
N LEU A 111 -5.40 33.84 -12.02
CA LEU A 111 -4.69 33.73 -13.28
C LEU A 111 -5.61 34.21 -14.40
N ASN A 112 -5.38 35.42 -14.93
CA ASN A 112 -6.26 36.05 -15.90
C ASN A 112 -6.03 35.48 -17.31
N ASN A 113 -6.90 34.55 -17.70
CA ASN A 113 -6.90 33.85 -18.98
C ASN A 113 -8.03 34.32 -19.93
N SER A 114 -8.37 35.63 -19.89
CA SER A 114 -9.43 36.22 -20.70
C SER A 114 -8.97 37.52 -21.34
N ALA A 115 -9.25 37.70 -22.64
CA ALA A 115 -9.04 38.98 -23.35
C ALA A 115 -10.07 40.04 -22.95
N ALA A 116 -11.28 39.61 -22.56
CA ALA A 116 -12.36 40.50 -22.15
C ALA A 116 -12.49 40.55 -20.62
N ALA A 117 -13.21 41.53 -20.11
CA ALA A 117 -13.57 41.57 -18.69
C ALA A 117 -14.27 40.26 -18.28
N SER A 118 -13.94 39.74 -17.10
CA SER A 118 -14.42 38.46 -16.60
C SER A 118 -14.91 38.57 -15.16
N GLN A 119 -15.90 37.72 -14.80
CA GLN A 119 -16.36 37.56 -13.44
C GLN A 119 -15.58 36.44 -12.76
N THR A 120 -15.02 36.72 -11.59
CA THR A 120 -14.26 35.75 -10.78
C THR A 120 -14.95 35.51 -9.43
N GLN A 121 -14.71 34.33 -8.84
CA GLN A 121 -15.24 34.01 -7.50
C GLN A 121 -14.43 34.73 -6.41
N LEU A 122 -13.10 34.88 -6.61
CA LEU A 122 -12.21 35.45 -5.60
C LEU A 122 -12.28 36.99 -5.52
N ALA A 123 -12.57 37.69 -6.64
CA ALA A 123 -12.50 39.14 -6.67
C ALA A 123 -13.65 39.84 -7.43
N GLY A 124 -14.68 39.12 -7.86
CA GLY A 124 -15.75 39.68 -8.68
C GLY A 124 -15.27 40.03 -10.09
N ALA A 125 -15.69 41.18 -10.62
CA ALA A 125 -15.34 41.63 -11.96
C ALA A 125 -13.87 42.09 -12.06
N ILE A 126 -13.16 41.60 -13.06
CA ILE A 126 -11.79 42.03 -13.41
C ILE A 126 -11.68 42.44 -14.85
N ALA A 127 -10.74 43.31 -15.15
CA ALA A 127 -10.44 43.70 -16.54
C ALA A 127 -9.83 42.55 -17.35
N GLY A 128 -9.95 42.59 -18.67
CA GLY A 128 -9.33 41.66 -19.58
C GLY A 128 -7.80 41.76 -19.57
N ASN A 129 -7.14 40.68 -19.95
CA ASN A 129 -5.71 40.59 -20.14
C ASN A 129 -5.36 40.75 -21.63
N ALA A 130 -4.71 41.83 -21.99
CA ALA A 130 -4.33 42.13 -23.37
C ALA A 130 -3.46 41.04 -24.04
N ASN A 131 -2.70 40.29 -23.25
CA ASN A 131 -1.88 39.16 -23.72
C ASN A 131 -2.74 38.01 -24.29
N MET A 132 -4.03 37.98 -24.01
CA MET A 132 -4.96 36.95 -24.48
C MET A 132 -5.65 37.34 -25.80
N ALA A 133 -5.26 38.43 -26.47
CA ALA A 133 -5.86 38.88 -27.74
C ALA A 133 -5.83 37.80 -28.84
N ASN A 134 -4.80 36.93 -28.84
CA ASN A 134 -4.65 35.84 -29.81
C ASN A 134 -5.25 34.51 -29.32
N GLY A 135 -6.01 34.51 -28.24
CA GLY A 135 -6.67 33.35 -27.65
C GLY A 135 -6.20 33.00 -26.23
N ALA A 136 -7.12 32.41 -25.48
CA ALA A 136 -6.87 31.96 -24.12
C ALA A 136 -5.95 30.73 -24.09
N ALA A 137 -5.11 30.64 -23.07
CA ALA A 137 -4.25 29.48 -22.83
C ALA A 137 -5.08 28.23 -22.47
N ARG A 138 -4.63 27.08 -22.95
CA ARG A 138 -5.12 25.76 -22.53
C ARG A 138 -4.35 25.25 -21.31
N ILE A 139 -3.04 25.54 -21.26
CA ILE A 139 -2.16 25.20 -20.15
C ILE A 139 -1.49 26.47 -19.67
N ILE A 140 -1.54 26.72 -18.37
CA ILE A 140 -0.87 27.84 -17.70
C ILE A 140 0.24 27.27 -16.82
N ILE A 141 1.49 27.50 -17.22
CA ILE A 141 2.66 27.08 -16.46
C ILE A 141 3.14 28.26 -15.61
N ASN A 142 3.14 28.06 -14.29
CA ASN A 142 3.70 28.98 -13.31
C ASN A 142 4.98 28.38 -12.75
N GLN A 143 6.14 28.83 -13.25
CA GLN A 143 7.44 28.31 -12.86
C GLN A 143 8.16 29.28 -11.94
N VAL A 144 8.48 28.82 -10.73
CA VAL A 144 9.32 29.59 -9.80
C VAL A 144 10.79 29.36 -10.14
N THR A 145 11.47 30.44 -10.47
CA THR A 145 12.89 30.50 -10.84
C THR A 145 13.76 31.06 -9.71
N GLY A 146 13.13 31.54 -8.63
CA GLY A 146 13.81 31.95 -7.40
C GLY A 146 14.27 30.76 -6.56
N ASN A 147 14.77 31.02 -5.36
CA ASN A 147 15.37 30.02 -4.48
C ASN A 147 14.53 29.68 -3.23
N MET A 148 13.33 30.25 -3.12
CA MET A 148 12.44 30.01 -1.97
C MET A 148 11.34 29.00 -2.32
N PRO A 149 10.92 28.14 -1.38
CA PRO A 149 9.78 27.26 -1.57
C PRO A 149 8.48 28.05 -1.69
N SER A 150 7.45 27.43 -2.26
CA SER A 150 6.10 27.97 -2.35
C SER A 150 5.24 27.51 -1.18
N ASN A 151 4.38 28.43 -0.67
CA ASN A 151 3.37 28.14 0.31
C ASN A 151 1.99 28.55 -0.23
N LEU A 152 1.07 27.58 -0.32
CA LEU A 152 -0.26 27.75 -0.92
C LEU A 152 -1.33 27.60 0.17
N VAL A 153 -2.01 28.71 0.49
CA VAL A 153 -3.06 28.74 1.53
C VAL A 153 -4.45 28.89 0.91
N GLY A 154 -4.63 29.87 0.00
CA GLY A 154 -5.90 30.13 -0.67
C GLY A 154 -5.95 29.56 -2.09
N ASN A 155 -7.14 29.61 -2.66
CA ASN A 155 -7.42 29.03 -3.99
C ASN A 155 -6.71 29.75 -5.12
N ILE A 156 -6.40 29.01 -6.18
CA ILE A 156 -5.92 29.52 -7.46
C ILE A 156 -7.07 29.46 -8.46
N GLU A 157 -7.54 30.63 -8.91
CA GLU A 157 -8.65 30.74 -9.86
C GLU A 157 -8.15 31.09 -11.26
N VAL A 158 -8.61 30.37 -12.28
CA VAL A 158 -8.45 30.75 -13.69
C VAL A 158 -9.63 31.62 -14.10
N ALA A 159 -9.38 32.89 -14.41
CA ALA A 159 -10.42 33.76 -14.92
C ALA A 159 -10.63 33.53 -16.43
N GLY A 160 -11.88 33.57 -16.87
CA GLY A 160 -12.23 33.36 -18.27
C GLY A 160 -12.30 31.87 -18.68
N ARG A 161 -11.59 31.49 -19.74
CA ARG A 161 -11.62 30.10 -20.23
C ARG A 161 -10.92 29.14 -19.23
N ARG A 162 -11.61 28.04 -18.89
CA ARG A 162 -11.06 26.95 -18.08
C ARG A 162 -9.74 26.44 -18.68
N ALA A 163 -8.73 26.21 -17.83
CA ALA A 163 -7.41 25.76 -18.27
C ALA A 163 -6.79 24.75 -17.28
N GLU A 164 -5.73 24.09 -17.75
CA GLU A 164 -4.86 23.29 -16.90
C GLU A 164 -3.84 24.23 -16.22
N VAL A 165 -3.59 24.04 -14.93
CA VAL A 165 -2.66 24.86 -14.14
C VAL A 165 -1.49 24.01 -13.68
N VAL A 166 -0.28 24.43 -13.99
CA VAL A 166 0.96 23.82 -13.53
C VAL A 166 1.70 24.83 -12.65
N LEU A 167 1.97 24.46 -11.40
CA LEU A 167 2.89 25.19 -10.52
C LEU A 167 4.14 24.35 -10.31
N SER A 168 5.27 24.86 -10.77
CA SER A 168 6.58 24.24 -10.66
C SER A 168 7.49 25.05 -9.72
N ASN A 169 7.98 24.42 -8.67
CA ASN A 169 9.01 25.03 -7.79
C ASN A 169 10.03 23.99 -7.33
N PRO A 170 11.23 23.95 -7.90
CA PRO A 170 12.29 23.01 -7.54
C PRO A 170 12.80 23.10 -6.09
N ASN A 171 12.42 24.15 -5.36
CA ASN A 171 12.83 24.33 -3.96
C ASN A 171 11.82 23.78 -2.95
N GLY A 172 10.68 23.26 -3.44
CA GLY A 172 9.62 22.68 -2.62
C GLY A 172 8.30 23.45 -2.70
N ILE A 173 7.22 22.74 -2.37
CA ILE A 173 5.86 23.29 -2.31
C ILE A 173 5.20 22.78 -1.04
N THR A 174 4.58 23.67 -0.27
CA THR A 174 3.71 23.34 0.86
C THR A 174 2.30 23.81 0.55
N VAL A 175 1.31 22.91 0.68
CA VAL A 175 -0.11 23.21 0.46
C VAL A 175 -0.84 23.18 1.80
N ASN A 176 -1.39 24.32 2.21
CA ASN A 176 -2.00 24.54 3.51
C ASN A 176 -3.50 24.92 3.40
N GLY A 177 -4.26 24.21 2.57
CA GLY A 177 -5.70 24.48 2.39
C GLY A 177 -6.06 25.09 1.03
N ALA A 178 -5.10 25.19 0.11
CA ALA A 178 -5.37 25.66 -1.24
C ALA A 178 -6.30 24.73 -2.01
N GLY A 179 -6.95 25.30 -3.01
CA GLY A 179 -7.77 24.60 -4.00
C GLY A 179 -7.66 25.25 -5.37
N PHE A 180 -8.46 24.78 -6.32
CA PHE A 180 -8.44 25.27 -7.69
C PHE A 180 -9.86 25.60 -8.15
N ILE A 181 -10.02 26.75 -8.80
CA ILE A 181 -11.30 27.22 -9.35
C ILE A 181 -11.16 27.35 -10.87
N ASN A 182 -12.14 26.82 -11.60
CA ASN A 182 -12.17 26.84 -13.06
C ASN A 182 -10.91 26.20 -13.71
N THR A 183 -10.40 25.13 -13.04
CA THR A 183 -9.20 24.39 -13.47
C THR A 183 -9.59 22.96 -13.85
N SER A 184 -9.17 22.51 -15.03
CA SER A 184 -9.44 21.12 -15.46
C SER A 184 -8.42 20.13 -14.90
N ARG A 185 -7.15 20.56 -14.82
CA ARG A 185 -6.06 19.76 -14.28
C ARG A 185 -5.14 20.66 -13.46
N ALA A 186 -4.81 20.24 -12.26
CA ALA A 186 -3.86 20.93 -11.39
C ALA A 186 -2.61 20.07 -11.21
N VAL A 187 -1.45 20.59 -11.56
CA VAL A 187 -0.16 19.92 -11.38
C VAL A 187 0.68 20.74 -10.41
N LEU A 188 1.00 20.17 -9.26
CA LEU A 188 1.94 20.72 -8.30
C LEU A 188 3.22 19.91 -8.38
N THR A 189 4.33 20.55 -8.73
CA THR A 189 5.57 19.81 -8.99
C THR A 189 6.82 20.53 -8.51
N THR A 190 7.78 19.73 -8.03
CA THR A 190 9.15 20.22 -7.79
C THR A 190 10.06 20.00 -9.01
N GLY A 191 9.54 19.42 -10.07
CA GLY A 191 10.26 19.24 -11.32
C GLY A 191 10.20 20.47 -12.23
N SER A 192 11.15 20.54 -13.15
CA SER A 192 11.19 21.57 -14.18
C SER A 192 10.37 21.15 -15.40
N PRO A 193 9.43 21.98 -15.88
CA PRO A 193 8.67 21.69 -17.08
C PRO A 193 9.57 21.65 -18.33
N VAL A 194 9.34 20.65 -19.18
CA VAL A 194 9.98 20.53 -20.51
C VAL A 194 8.94 20.93 -21.55
N VAL A 195 9.12 22.13 -22.11
CA VAL A 195 8.18 22.76 -23.04
C VAL A 195 8.81 22.90 -24.41
N SER A 196 8.05 22.62 -25.47
CA SER A 196 8.41 22.95 -26.84
C SER A 196 7.34 23.85 -27.46
N ASP A 197 7.75 24.75 -28.34
CA ASP A 197 6.82 25.69 -29.00
C ASP A 197 5.79 24.98 -29.89
N GLN A 198 6.16 23.84 -30.47
CA GLN A 198 5.29 23.07 -31.38
C GLN A 198 4.40 22.07 -30.64
N ASN A 199 4.93 21.37 -29.61
CA ASN A 199 4.24 20.26 -28.94
C ASN A 199 3.66 20.61 -27.57
N GLY A 200 3.95 21.81 -27.07
CA GLY A 200 3.49 22.27 -25.77
C GLY A 200 4.28 21.67 -24.60
N LEU A 201 3.61 21.38 -23.49
CA LEU A 201 4.22 20.76 -22.31
C LEU A 201 4.37 19.24 -22.53
N ASN A 202 5.61 18.77 -22.67
CA ASN A 202 5.92 17.36 -22.92
C ASN A 202 6.02 16.56 -21.64
N SER A 203 6.80 17.04 -20.69
CA SER A 203 7.11 16.33 -19.44
C SER A 203 7.47 17.30 -18.33
N VAL A 204 7.61 16.72 -17.13
CA VAL A 204 8.18 17.37 -15.95
C VAL A 204 9.36 16.53 -15.46
N ARG A 205 10.52 17.14 -15.34
CA ARG A 205 11.74 16.45 -14.90
C ARG A 205 12.07 16.79 -13.44
N VAL A 206 11.96 15.78 -12.58
CA VAL A 206 12.19 15.88 -11.13
C VAL A 206 13.58 15.36 -10.77
N ILE A 207 14.35 16.19 -10.07
CA ILE A 207 15.67 15.80 -9.53
C ILE A 207 15.81 16.09 -8.03
N LYS A 208 14.98 16.99 -7.49
CA LYS A 208 15.01 17.43 -6.07
C LYS A 208 13.67 18.00 -5.64
N GLY A 209 13.57 18.35 -4.36
CA GLY A 209 12.46 19.09 -3.76
C GLY A 209 11.36 18.19 -3.22
N ASP A 210 10.77 18.65 -2.13
CA ASP A 210 9.69 17.95 -1.43
C ASP A 210 8.37 18.68 -1.63
N LEU A 211 7.27 17.91 -1.68
CA LEU A 211 5.92 18.42 -1.72
C LEU A 211 5.20 17.98 -0.45
N ILE A 212 4.71 18.94 0.33
CA ILE A 212 4.00 18.69 1.59
C ILE A 212 2.55 19.17 1.44
N VAL A 213 1.60 18.27 1.69
CA VAL A 213 0.16 18.59 1.62
C VAL A 213 -0.46 18.44 3.00
N ASN A 214 -0.83 19.56 3.60
CA ASN A 214 -1.58 19.57 4.85
C ASN A 214 -3.11 19.59 4.60
N LYS A 215 -3.54 20.14 3.46
CA LYS A 215 -4.90 20.06 2.92
C LYS A 215 -4.91 20.60 1.50
N LEU A 216 -5.58 19.88 0.58
CA LEU A 216 -5.79 20.31 -0.81
C LEU A 216 -7.22 20.00 -1.25
N ASP A 217 -7.98 21.03 -1.62
CA ASP A 217 -9.32 20.86 -2.17
C ASP A 217 -9.29 20.96 -3.71
N GLY A 218 -9.24 19.81 -4.36
CA GLY A 218 -9.31 19.68 -5.82
C GLY A 218 -10.70 19.34 -6.35
N ARG A 219 -11.76 19.52 -5.56
CA ARG A 219 -13.14 19.37 -6.06
C ARG A 219 -13.43 20.39 -7.13
N GLY A 220 -14.09 19.98 -8.19
CA GLY A 220 -14.24 20.76 -9.43
C GLY A 220 -13.04 20.70 -10.38
N THR A 221 -12.00 19.96 -10.01
CA THR A 221 -10.82 19.68 -10.85
C THR A 221 -10.82 18.22 -11.28
N ASP A 222 -10.81 17.95 -12.58
CA ASP A 222 -10.93 16.57 -13.09
C ASP A 222 -9.72 15.72 -12.68
N GLN A 223 -8.52 16.33 -12.65
CA GLN A 223 -7.26 15.64 -12.32
C GLN A 223 -6.35 16.51 -11.46
N VAL A 224 -5.79 15.90 -10.43
CA VAL A 224 -4.74 16.48 -9.58
C VAL A 224 -3.50 15.61 -9.67
N ASP A 225 -2.35 16.21 -10.00
CA ASP A 225 -1.05 15.55 -10.05
C ASP A 225 -0.08 16.19 -9.04
N LEU A 226 0.45 15.38 -8.16
CA LEU A 226 1.47 15.76 -7.18
C LEU A 226 2.78 15.06 -7.58
N ILE A 227 3.74 15.83 -8.09
CA ILE A 227 4.95 15.27 -8.70
C ILE A 227 6.18 15.90 -8.05
N ALA A 228 6.91 15.12 -7.24
CA ALA A 228 8.08 15.62 -6.51
C ALA A 228 9.10 14.50 -6.25
N ARG A 229 10.28 14.83 -5.70
CA ARG A 229 11.22 13.79 -5.28
C ARG A 229 10.71 13.04 -4.06
N ALA A 230 10.08 13.74 -3.11
CA ALA A 230 9.34 13.14 -2.01
C ALA A 230 8.01 13.86 -1.80
N VAL A 231 6.96 13.11 -1.43
CA VAL A 231 5.63 13.66 -1.18
C VAL A 231 5.17 13.24 0.21
N LYS A 232 4.80 14.22 1.03
CA LYS A 232 4.25 14.02 2.36
C LYS A 232 2.80 14.51 2.41
N ILE A 233 1.88 13.65 2.81
CA ILE A 233 0.44 13.92 2.89
C ILE A 233 0.01 13.84 4.35
N ASN A 234 -0.24 15.00 4.95
CA ASN A 234 -0.61 15.12 6.36
C ASN A 234 -2.13 15.29 6.56
N GLY A 235 -2.85 15.70 5.53
CA GLY A 235 -4.30 15.95 5.58
C GLY A 235 -5.00 15.48 4.31
N GLU A 236 -6.22 15.94 4.11
CA GLU A 236 -7.09 15.46 3.04
C GLU A 236 -6.77 16.09 1.67
N ILE A 237 -6.87 15.26 0.64
CA ILE A 237 -6.79 15.64 -0.77
C ILE A 237 -8.04 15.11 -1.48
N HIS A 238 -8.73 15.97 -2.20
CA HIS A 238 -9.86 15.60 -3.04
C HIS A 238 -9.57 15.90 -4.50
N ALA A 239 -10.00 15.02 -5.41
CA ALA A 239 -10.05 15.25 -6.86
C ALA A 239 -11.30 14.56 -7.42
N ASP A 240 -11.89 15.10 -8.49
CA ASP A 240 -13.13 14.53 -9.00
C ASP A 240 -12.92 13.20 -9.71
N ASN A 241 -11.93 13.11 -10.61
CA ASN A 241 -11.70 11.91 -11.39
C ASN A 241 -10.38 11.23 -11.06
N ALA A 242 -9.24 11.93 -11.17
CA ALA A 242 -7.93 11.30 -10.98
C ALA A 242 -7.04 12.07 -10.01
N LEU A 243 -6.39 11.34 -9.10
CA LEU A 243 -5.32 11.81 -8.24
C LEU A 243 -4.07 10.96 -8.48
N ASN A 244 -3.02 11.59 -9.00
CA ASN A 244 -1.73 10.94 -9.20
C ASN A 244 -0.68 11.54 -8.26
N VAL A 245 0.01 10.69 -7.53
CA VAL A 245 1.14 11.05 -6.68
C VAL A 245 2.35 10.31 -7.21
N VAL A 246 3.30 11.05 -7.79
CA VAL A 246 4.51 10.48 -8.38
C VAL A 246 5.73 11.02 -7.65
N ALA A 247 6.46 10.13 -6.99
CA ALA A 247 7.63 10.49 -6.20
C ALA A 247 8.90 9.80 -6.70
N GLY A 248 10.02 10.54 -6.65
CA GLY A 248 11.35 10.05 -7.01
C GLY A 248 12.04 10.91 -8.04
N ILE A 249 13.24 10.48 -8.45
CA ILE A 249 14.03 11.11 -9.52
C ILE A 249 13.55 10.55 -10.86
N ASN A 250 12.72 11.33 -11.56
CA ASN A 250 12.03 10.83 -12.75
C ASN A 250 11.71 11.93 -13.76
N GLU A 251 11.38 11.51 -14.96
CA GLU A 251 10.70 12.31 -15.97
C GLU A 251 9.27 11.82 -16.09
N VAL A 252 8.32 12.68 -15.78
CA VAL A 252 6.89 12.39 -15.84
C VAL A 252 6.32 12.99 -17.09
N TYR A 253 5.85 12.14 -18.00
CA TYR A 253 5.23 12.60 -19.24
C TYR A 253 3.87 13.22 -18.95
N TYR A 254 3.65 14.45 -19.47
CA TYR A 254 2.46 15.22 -19.13
C TYR A 254 1.15 14.50 -19.51
N ARG A 255 1.15 13.81 -20.65
CA ARG A 255 -0.05 13.06 -21.11
C ARG A 255 -0.25 11.73 -20.42
N ASN A 256 0.77 11.21 -19.72
CA ASN A 256 0.72 9.93 -19.03
C ASN A 256 1.52 9.98 -17.71
N ALA A 257 0.96 10.66 -16.72
CA ALA A 257 1.60 10.83 -15.43
C ALA A 257 1.82 9.52 -14.66
N THR A 258 1.08 8.46 -15.01
CA THR A 258 1.15 7.16 -14.34
C THR A 258 2.20 6.21 -14.90
N SER A 259 3.01 6.66 -15.87
CA SER A 259 4.13 5.88 -16.43
C SER A 259 5.40 6.74 -16.46
N PRO A 260 5.94 7.12 -15.28
CA PRO A 260 7.15 7.92 -15.19
C PRO A 260 8.37 7.11 -15.66
N ALA A 261 9.32 7.79 -16.29
CA ALA A 261 10.64 7.24 -16.62
C ALA A 261 11.65 7.59 -15.53
N SER A 262 12.30 6.59 -14.93
CA SER A 262 13.38 6.84 -13.96
C SER A 262 14.58 7.51 -14.64
N LEU A 263 15.09 8.58 -14.06
CA LEU A 263 16.31 9.27 -14.53
C LEU A 263 17.59 8.68 -13.92
N GLY A 264 17.47 7.57 -13.19
CA GLY A 264 18.60 6.94 -12.51
C GLY A 264 18.98 7.62 -11.19
N ALA A 265 20.18 7.30 -10.68
CA ALA A 265 20.66 7.86 -9.43
C ALA A 265 21.28 9.24 -9.65
N VAL A 266 20.83 10.23 -8.91
CA VAL A 266 21.46 11.54 -8.81
C VAL A 266 22.35 11.56 -7.55
N ARG A 267 23.49 12.28 -7.60
CA ARG A 267 24.36 12.47 -6.44
C ARG A 267 23.61 13.20 -5.32
N GLY A 268 23.67 12.68 -4.11
CA GLY A 268 23.08 13.27 -2.92
C GLY A 268 22.31 12.25 -2.06
N PRO A 269 21.90 12.61 -0.85
CA PRO A 269 21.17 11.71 0.04
C PRO A 269 19.79 11.39 -0.56
N LYS A 270 19.39 10.12 -0.45
CA LYS A 270 18.04 9.70 -0.79
C LYS A 270 17.05 10.17 0.30
N PRO A 271 15.80 10.48 -0.06
CA PRO A 271 14.78 10.69 0.94
C PRO A 271 14.55 9.38 1.74
N ALA A 272 14.18 9.50 3.00
CA ALA A 272 13.87 8.33 3.82
C ALA A 272 12.67 7.56 3.27
N VAL A 273 11.69 8.27 2.72
CA VAL A 273 10.45 7.74 2.15
C VAL A 273 10.08 8.55 0.91
N ALA A 274 9.62 7.88 -0.14
CA ALA A 274 9.17 8.53 -1.38
C ALA A 274 7.79 9.17 -1.21
N ILE A 275 6.83 8.40 -0.67
CA ILE A 275 5.47 8.85 -0.38
C ILE A 275 5.16 8.46 1.08
N ASP A 276 4.86 9.46 1.92
CA ASP A 276 4.49 9.27 3.32
C ASP A 276 3.11 9.86 3.58
N VAL A 277 2.13 9.00 3.86
CA VAL A 277 0.75 9.40 4.21
C VAL A 277 0.58 9.24 5.71
N ALA A 278 0.43 10.35 6.40
CA ALA A 278 0.20 10.39 7.84
C ALA A 278 -1.17 9.77 8.20
N ALA A 279 -1.35 9.38 9.45
CA ALA A 279 -2.61 8.77 9.93
C ALA A 279 -3.86 9.66 9.74
N LEU A 280 -3.68 10.99 9.74
CA LEU A 280 -4.74 11.96 9.43
C LEU A 280 -4.82 12.33 7.95
N GLY A 281 -3.90 11.81 7.12
CA GLY A 281 -3.92 12.00 5.67
C GLY A 281 -5.04 11.21 5.01
N GLY A 282 -5.68 11.81 4.00
CA GLY A 282 -6.72 11.17 3.23
C GLY A 282 -6.64 11.55 1.75
N MET A 283 -6.93 10.61 0.86
CA MET A 283 -6.98 10.82 -0.58
C MET A 283 -8.27 10.24 -1.13
N TYR A 284 -9.00 11.06 -1.87
CA TYR A 284 -10.34 10.75 -2.38
C TYR A 284 -10.46 11.14 -3.86
N ALA A 285 -10.69 10.16 -4.74
CA ALA A 285 -10.92 10.36 -6.16
C ALA A 285 -11.62 9.14 -6.78
N ASN A 286 -11.97 9.18 -8.08
CA ASN A 286 -12.39 7.97 -8.77
C ASN A 286 -11.19 7.04 -9.01
N LYS A 287 -10.06 7.59 -9.44
CA LYS A 287 -8.82 6.85 -9.70
C LYS A 287 -7.68 7.45 -8.88
N ILE A 288 -6.94 6.61 -8.19
CA ILE A 288 -5.76 7.04 -7.43
C ILE A 288 -4.56 6.20 -7.85
N ALA A 289 -3.46 6.89 -8.20
CA ALA A 289 -2.18 6.26 -8.47
C ALA A 289 -1.09 6.84 -7.55
N LEU A 290 -0.43 5.99 -6.78
CA LEU A 290 0.70 6.31 -5.91
C LEU A 290 1.93 5.59 -6.46
N ILE A 291 2.93 6.33 -6.93
CA ILE A 291 4.06 5.77 -7.67
C ILE A 291 5.38 6.29 -7.08
N GLY A 292 6.11 5.42 -6.40
CA GLY A 292 7.46 5.66 -5.92
C GLY A 292 8.50 5.06 -6.87
N THR A 293 9.29 5.89 -7.57
CA THR A 293 10.19 5.44 -8.64
C THR A 293 11.65 5.33 -8.22
N GLU A 294 12.07 5.90 -7.10
CA GLU A 294 13.47 5.90 -6.67
C GLU A 294 13.81 4.56 -6.00
N ARG A 295 14.70 3.79 -6.62
CA ARG A 295 15.03 2.43 -6.19
C ARG A 295 15.53 2.38 -4.73
N GLY A 296 14.92 1.51 -3.94
CA GLY A 296 15.21 1.30 -2.52
C GLY A 296 14.62 2.37 -1.60
N VAL A 297 13.83 3.32 -2.13
CA VAL A 297 13.09 4.29 -1.34
C VAL A 297 11.63 3.82 -1.24
N GLY A 298 11.16 3.59 -0.04
CA GLY A 298 9.87 2.97 0.23
C GLY A 298 8.70 3.95 0.22
N VAL A 299 7.51 3.37 0.44
CA VAL A 299 6.23 4.07 0.58
C VAL A 299 5.60 3.71 1.92
N ASN A 300 5.16 4.69 2.70
CA ASN A 300 4.45 4.50 3.96
C ASN A 300 3.03 5.05 3.85
N ILE A 301 2.04 4.25 4.21
CA ILE A 301 0.65 4.67 4.28
C ILE A 301 0.13 4.43 5.70
N GLY A 302 -0.29 5.50 6.36
CA GLY A 302 -0.96 5.45 7.67
C GLY A 302 -2.39 6.00 7.61
N GLY A 303 -2.78 6.65 6.53
CA GLY A 303 -4.07 7.31 6.33
C GLY A 303 -5.03 6.55 5.40
N ILE A 304 -6.00 7.29 4.87
CA ILE A 304 -7.05 6.76 4.00
C ILE A 304 -6.67 6.99 2.54
N VAL A 305 -6.84 5.97 1.71
CA VAL A 305 -6.78 6.06 0.24
C VAL A 305 -8.05 5.43 -0.31
N ASP A 306 -9.00 6.26 -0.73
CA ASP A 306 -10.32 5.82 -1.19
C ASP A 306 -10.51 6.17 -2.67
N ALA A 307 -10.38 5.15 -3.52
CA ALA A 307 -10.58 5.24 -4.95
C ALA A 307 -11.87 4.51 -5.35
N LYS A 308 -12.85 5.21 -5.94
CA LYS A 308 -14.12 4.59 -6.30
C LYS A 308 -13.97 3.51 -7.38
N GLU A 309 -13.08 3.73 -8.36
CA GLU A 309 -12.86 2.84 -9.50
C GLU A 309 -11.59 2.01 -9.36
N SER A 310 -10.43 2.66 -9.23
CA SER A 310 -9.16 1.95 -9.20
C SER A 310 -8.11 2.62 -8.31
N LEU A 311 -7.44 1.81 -7.51
CA LEU A 311 -6.25 2.16 -6.74
C LEU A 311 -5.06 1.38 -7.29
N ARG A 312 -4.03 2.12 -7.70
CA ARG A 312 -2.71 1.58 -8.05
C ARG A 312 -1.66 2.12 -7.09
N LEU A 313 -0.84 1.24 -6.53
CA LEU A 313 0.26 1.59 -5.64
C LEU A 313 1.52 0.85 -6.09
N ASP A 314 2.48 1.59 -6.63
CA ASP A 314 3.77 1.07 -7.06
C ASP A 314 4.89 1.63 -6.17
N SER A 315 5.74 0.77 -5.66
CA SER A 315 6.90 1.17 -4.84
C SER A 315 8.18 0.54 -5.37
N SER A 316 9.19 1.36 -5.64
CA SER A 316 10.54 0.86 -5.99
C SER A 316 11.39 0.47 -4.75
N GLY A 317 10.82 0.49 -3.58
CA GLY A 317 11.37 0.00 -2.30
C GLY A 317 10.27 -0.68 -1.49
N ASN A 318 10.45 -0.80 -0.18
CA ASN A 318 9.47 -1.44 0.68
C ASN A 318 8.18 -0.62 0.79
N LEU A 319 7.06 -1.31 0.90
CA LEU A 319 5.75 -0.74 1.19
C LEU A 319 5.32 -1.10 2.61
N ALA A 320 4.99 -0.10 3.41
CA ALA A 320 4.45 -0.27 4.75
C ALA A 320 3.04 0.32 4.84
N LEU A 321 2.05 -0.54 5.09
CA LEU A 321 0.68 -0.15 5.43
C LEU A 321 0.52 -0.30 6.94
N ARG A 322 0.40 0.85 7.63
CA ARG A 322 0.29 0.90 9.10
C ARG A 322 -1.09 0.40 9.55
N ASP A 323 -1.26 0.15 10.83
CA ASP A 323 -2.52 -0.31 11.46
C ASP A 323 -3.72 0.65 11.23
N THR A 324 -3.43 1.94 11.09
CA THR A 324 -4.41 2.96 10.76
C THR A 324 -4.71 3.08 9.26
N ALA A 325 -3.91 2.46 8.39
CA ALA A 325 -4.08 2.54 6.94
C ALA A 325 -5.40 1.89 6.48
N ARG A 326 -6.10 2.59 5.58
CA ARG A 326 -7.29 2.08 4.90
C ARG A 326 -7.18 2.35 3.40
N LEU A 327 -6.92 1.30 2.64
CA LEU A 327 -6.84 1.35 1.19
C LEU A 327 -8.11 0.72 0.62
N GLN A 328 -8.89 1.49 -0.12
CA GLN A 328 -10.15 1.03 -0.70
C GLN A 328 -10.21 1.36 -2.19
N GLY A 329 -10.76 0.44 -2.99
CA GLY A 329 -10.92 0.66 -4.42
C GLY A 329 -11.97 -0.23 -5.07
N GLY A 330 -12.45 0.17 -6.26
CA GLY A 330 -13.20 -0.75 -7.13
C GLY A 330 -12.31 -1.92 -7.55
N GLN A 331 -11.09 -1.61 -7.95
CA GLN A 331 -9.98 -2.56 -8.14
C GLN A 331 -8.75 -2.03 -7.40
N VAL A 332 -7.97 -2.92 -6.81
CA VAL A 332 -6.75 -2.57 -6.08
C VAL A 332 -5.57 -3.38 -6.64
N ASN A 333 -4.54 -2.66 -7.08
CA ASN A 333 -3.28 -3.24 -7.54
C ASN A 333 -2.12 -2.64 -6.73
N ILE A 334 -1.36 -3.50 -6.06
CA ILE A 334 -0.21 -3.14 -5.24
C ILE A 334 1.00 -3.89 -5.76
N ASP A 335 2.04 -3.16 -6.16
CA ASP A 335 3.32 -3.71 -6.62
C ASP A 335 4.49 -3.08 -5.86
N SER A 336 5.41 -3.89 -5.36
CA SER A 336 6.59 -3.45 -4.63
C SER A 336 7.82 -4.20 -5.11
N LEU A 337 8.86 -3.48 -5.53
CA LEU A 337 10.18 -4.07 -5.82
C LEU A 337 10.95 -4.47 -4.54
N GLY A 338 10.38 -4.27 -3.38
CA GLY A 338 10.85 -4.75 -2.08
C GLY A 338 9.79 -5.60 -1.39
N SER A 339 9.65 -5.41 -0.09
CA SER A 339 8.67 -6.12 0.73
C SER A 339 7.39 -5.31 0.89
N ILE A 340 6.25 -6.01 1.02
CA ILE A 340 4.96 -5.46 1.44
C ILE A 340 4.69 -5.88 2.88
N ASN A 341 4.50 -4.92 3.78
CA ASN A 341 4.11 -5.15 5.16
C ASN A 341 2.73 -4.51 5.39
N ASN A 342 1.70 -5.33 5.56
CA ASN A 342 0.34 -4.88 5.82
C ASN A 342 -0.06 -5.11 7.28
N SER A 343 -0.32 -4.04 8.01
CA SER A 343 -0.95 -4.07 9.33
C SER A 343 -2.33 -3.40 9.33
N GLY A 344 -2.73 -2.78 8.20
CA GLY A 344 -3.98 -2.05 8.01
C GLY A 344 -5.03 -2.83 7.22
N LEU A 345 -5.99 -2.11 6.68
CA LEU A 345 -7.06 -2.64 5.83
C LEU A 345 -6.78 -2.35 4.35
N VAL A 346 -6.79 -3.39 3.55
CA VAL A 346 -6.81 -3.30 2.07
C VAL A 346 -8.09 -3.94 1.57
N GLU A 347 -8.94 -3.17 0.91
CA GLU A 347 -10.24 -3.64 0.44
C GLU A 347 -10.46 -3.29 -1.03
N SER A 348 -10.88 -4.29 -1.81
CA SER A 348 -11.32 -4.11 -3.19
C SER A 348 -12.76 -4.60 -3.36
N LYS A 349 -13.59 -3.83 -4.05
CA LYS A 349 -14.93 -4.30 -4.45
C LYS A 349 -14.87 -5.38 -5.52
N GLY A 350 -13.82 -5.37 -6.33
CA GLY A 350 -13.55 -6.35 -7.38
C GLY A 350 -12.25 -7.12 -7.10
N THR A 351 -11.29 -7.01 -7.99
CA THR A 351 -10.01 -7.72 -7.92
C THR A 351 -9.01 -6.99 -7.01
N LEU A 352 -8.30 -7.76 -6.17
CA LEU A 352 -7.14 -7.32 -5.41
C LEU A 352 -5.92 -8.11 -5.86
N LEU A 353 -4.91 -7.41 -6.34
CA LEU A 353 -3.59 -7.98 -6.66
C LEU A 353 -2.55 -7.35 -5.74
N ALA A 354 -1.71 -8.16 -5.11
CA ALA A 354 -0.60 -7.68 -4.30
C ALA A 354 0.64 -8.52 -4.61
N HIS A 355 1.67 -7.84 -5.10
CA HIS A 355 2.95 -8.46 -5.45
C HIS A 355 4.10 -7.71 -4.79
N GLY A 356 4.95 -8.44 -4.06
CA GLY A 356 6.20 -7.95 -3.49
C GLY A 356 7.36 -8.80 -3.93
N THR A 357 8.39 -8.21 -4.54
CA THR A 357 9.54 -9.01 -5.04
C THR A 357 10.21 -9.81 -3.92
N ASP A 358 10.36 -9.23 -2.71
CA ASP A 358 11.03 -9.92 -1.61
C ASP A 358 10.03 -10.70 -0.72
N SER A 359 9.12 -9.98 -0.07
CA SER A 359 8.16 -10.62 0.83
C SER A 359 6.82 -9.89 0.88
N LEU A 360 5.77 -10.65 1.21
CA LEU A 360 4.47 -10.12 1.57
C LEU A 360 4.11 -10.63 2.97
N VAL A 361 4.00 -9.71 3.93
CA VAL A 361 3.62 -9.99 5.30
C VAL A 361 2.28 -9.33 5.59
N ASN A 362 1.25 -10.13 5.86
CA ASN A 362 -0.01 -9.66 6.40
C ASN A 362 0.00 -9.89 7.91
N GLY A 363 0.29 -8.83 8.67
CA GLY A 363 0.45 -8.88 10.13
C GLY A 363 -0.85 -9.18 10.86
N LYS A 364 -0.81 -9.35 12.19
CA LYS A 364 -1.98 -9.76 13.01
C LYS A 364 -3.20 -8.86 12.87
N THR A 365 -3.01 -7.56 12.69
CA THR A 365 -4.08 -6.58 12.47
C THR A 365 -4.39 -6.39 11.00
N GLY A 366 -3.55 -6.95 10.12
CA GLY A 366 -3.67 -6.82 8.68
C GLY A 366 -4.88 -7.54 8.12
N VAL A 367 -5.65 -6.84 7.29
CA VAL A 367 -6.82 -7.39 6.60
C VAL A 367 -6.70 -7.10 5.11
N MET A 368 -6.87 -8.13 4.29
CA MET A 368 -6.91 -8.02 2.84
C MET A 368 -8.20 -8.66 2.33
N ASN A 369 -9.12 -7.87 1.77
CA ASN A 369 -10.42 -8.34 1.30
C ASN A 369 -10.63 -8.01 -0.17
N ALA A 370 -11.13 -8.99 -0.94
CA ALA A 370 -11.58 -8.79 -2.31
C ALA A 370 -13.03 -9.21 -2.49
N GLY A 371 -13.84 -8.35 -3.10
CA GLY A 371 -15.20 -8.69 -3.53
C GLY A 371 -15.25 -9.63 -4.74
N GLY A 372 -14.12 -9.78 -5.44
CA GLY A 372 -13.89 -10.74 -6.53
C GLY A 372 -12.64 -11.59 -6.24
N ARG A 373 -11.73 -11.68 -7.22
CA ARG A 373 -10.49 -12.45 -7.11
C ARG A 373 -9.45 -11.74 -6.23
N LEU A 374 -8.72 -12.51 -5.42
CA LEU A 374 -7.53 -12.07 -4.70
C LEU A 374 -6.31 -12.89 -5.15
N ALA A 375 -5.23 -12.20 -5.51
CA ALA A 375 -3.97 -12.86 -5.85
C ALA A 375 -2.81 -12.22 -5.10
N LEU A 376 -1.98 -13.07 -4.49
CA LEU A 376 -0.75 -12.71 -3.80
C LEU A 376 0.43 -13.29 -4.54
N GLY A 377 1.51 -12.51 -4.65
CA GLY A 377 2.77 -12.96 -5.22
C GLY A 377 3.95 -12.41 -4.42
N ALA A 378 4.92 -13.26 -4.08
CA ALA A 378 6.17 -12.84 -3.47
C ALA A 378 7.18 -13.99 -3.45
N ARG A 379 8.46 -13.69 -3.14
CA ARG A 379 9.41 -14.75 -2.80
C ARG A 379 9.02 -15.45 -1.50
N THR A 380 8.54 -14.72 -0.49
CA THR A 380 7.97 -15.31 0.73
C THR A 380 6.65 -14.63 1.09
N VAL A 381 5.67 -15.42 1.56
CA VAL A 381 4.38 -14.91 2.05
C VAL A 381 4.16 -15.37 3.47
N SER A 382 3.85 -14.44 4.38
CA SER A 382 3.43 -14.74 5.75
C SER A 382 2.09 -14.09 6.06
N ASN A 383 1.16 -14.89 6.56
CA ASN A 383 -0.15 -14.41 7.01
C ASN A 383 -0.35 -14.69 8.50
N ASP A 384 -0.43 -13.63 9.30
CA ASP A 384 -0.79 -13.65 10.71
C ASP A 384 -2.18 -13.05 10.96
N GLY A 385 -2.76 -12.39 9.95
CA GLY A 385 -4.04 -11.68 9.95
C GLY A 385 -5.13 -12.38 9.15
N ALA A 386 -5.97 -11.59 8.48
CA ALA A 386 -7.09 -12.08 7.69
C ALA A 386 -6.93 -11.76 6.19
N ILE A 387 -7.11 -12.76 5.34
CA ILE A 387 -7.12 -12.63 3.89
C ILE A 387 -8.37 -13.30 3.35
N SER A 388 -9.21 -12.57 2.61
CA SER A 388 -10.43 -13.15 2.07
C SER A 388 -10.76 -12.67 0.67
N SER A 389 -11.40 -13.54 -0.10
CA SER A 389 -12.02 -13.20 -1.38
C SER A 389 -13.42 -13.82 -1.50
N LYS A 390 -14.32 -13.16 -2.21
CA LYS A 390 -15.64 -13.76 -2.53
C LYS A 390 -15.56 -14.76 -3.67
N ASP A 391 -14.53 -14.66 -4.50
CA ASP A 391 -14.24 -15.60 -5.58
C ASP A 391 -13.01 -16.47 -5.27
N ASN A 392 -12.05 -16.49 -6.17
CA ASN A 392 -10.84 -17.27 -6.04
C ASN A 392 -9.76 -16.52 -5.25
N LEU A 393 -9.07 -17.25 -4.39
CA LEU A 393 -7.87 -16.80 -3.70
C LEU A 393 -6.69 -17.59 -4.23
N SER A 394 -5.63 -16.92 -4.67
CA SER A 394 -4.39 -17.56 -5.12
C SER A 394 -3.17 -16.95 -4.46
N ALA A 395 -2.22 -17.78 -4.04
CA ALA A 395 -0.92 -17.39 -3.56
C ALA A 395 0.16 -18.12 -4.37
N PHE A 396 0.98 -17.33 -5.09
CA PHE A 396 2.13 -17.81 -5.85
C PHE A 396 3.40 -17.34 -5.15
N VAL A 397 4.14 -18.28 -4.58
CA VAL A 397 5.26 -18.01 -3.68
C VAL A 397 6.48 -18.78 -4.17
N GLU A 398 7.54 -18.06 -4.53
CA GLU A 398 8.77 -18.69 -5.05
C GLU A 398 9.52 -19.49 -3.98
N GLY A 399 9.40 -19.14 -2.69
CA GLY A 399 10.04 -19.82 -1.58
C GLY A 399 9.01 -20.30 -0.54
N LYS A 400 8.97 -19.66 0.64
CA LYS A 400 8.16 -20.14 1.76
C LYS A 400 6.82 -19.42 1.90
N PHE A 401 5.73 -20.19 1.97
CA PHE A 401 4.43 -19.76 2.41
C PHE A 401 4.21 -20.14 3.89
N THR A 402 3.81 -19.19 4.71
CA THR A 402 3.48 -19.40 6.13
C THR A 402 2.09 -18.84 6.43
N ASN A 403 1.19 -19.65 6.97
CA ASN A 403 -0.05 -19.20 7.59
C ASN A 403 0.02 -19.55 9.07
N SER A 404 0.28 -18.55 9.92
CA SER A 404 0.49 -18.77 11.36
C SER A 404 -0.80 -19.22 12.07
N SER A 405 -0.71 -19.61 13.33
CA SER A 405 -1.88 -20.06 14.11
C SER A 405 -2.99 -19.01 14.26
N SER A 406 -2.67 -17.73 14.12
CA SER A 406 -3.66 -16.63 14.08
C SER A 406 -4.15 -16.33 12.66
N GLY A 407 -3.45 -16.82 11.64
CA GLY A 407 -3.73 -16.52 10.23
C GLY A 407 -5.01 -17.19 9.73
N VAL A 408 -5.87 -16.40 9.10
CA VAL A 408 -7.11 -16.88 8.48
C VAL A 408 -7.11 -16.52 7.01
N MET A 409 -7.35 -17.53 6.15
CA MET A 409 -7.52 -17.33 4.71
C MET A 409 -8.82 -17.96 4.24
N HIS A 410 -9.56 -17.23 3.38
CA HIS A 410 -10.82 -17.70 2.85
C HIS A 410 -11.00 -17.34 1.37
N GLY A 411 -11.22 -18.34 0.52
CA GLY A 411 -11.73 -18.16 -0.85
C GLY A 411 -13.19 -18.59 -0.93
N GLY A 412 -14.08 -17.69 -1.37
CA GLY A 412 -15.51 -18.00 -1.51
C GLY A 412 -15.78 -19.09 -2.55
N LYS A 413 -14.89 -19.26 -3.53
CA LYS A 413 -14.87 -20.37 -4.48
C LYS A 413 -13.62 -21.22 -4.25
N ASN A 414 -12.57 -21.02 -5.01
CA ASN A 414 -11.38 -21.84 -4.97
C ASN A 414 -10.23 -21.16 -4.20
N VAL A 415 -9.39 -21.99 -3.60
CA VAL A 415 -8.10 -21.56 -3.03
C VAL A 415 -7.00 -22.34 -3.72
N GLU A 416 -5.97 -21.61 -4.20
CA GLU A 416 -4.76 -22.21 -4.75
C GLU A 416 -3.54 -21.65 -4.04
N ILE A 417 -2.68 -22.52 -3.51
CA ILE A 417 -1.38 -22.19 -2.93
C ILE A 417 -0.33 -22.96 -3.70
N ASN A 418 0.62 -22.25 -4.27
CA ASN A 418 1.76 -22.81 -4.99
C ASN A 418 3.04 -22.20 -4.39
N SER A 419 3.89 -23.03 -3.78
CA SER A 419 5.08 -22.58 -3.05
C SER A 419 6.15 -23.69 -3.03
N ASP A 420 7.40 -23.31 -2.81
CA ASP A 420 8.47 -24.29 -2.59
C ASP A 420 8.40 -24.92 -1.19
N SER A 421 7.84 -24.21 -0.21
CA SER A 421 7.69 -24.69 1.16
C SER A 421 6.41 -24.14 1.79
N VAL A 422 5.66 -24.96 2.53
CA VAL A 422 4.41 -24.57 3.19
C VAL A 422 4.43 -24.96 4.66
N ALA A 423 4.27 -23.96 5.52
CA ALA A 423 4.00 -24.13 6.96
C ALA A 423 2.60 -23.59 7.26
N GLN A 424 1.66 -24.51 7.52
CA GLN A 424 0.25 -24.20 7.75
C GLN A 424 -0.12 -24.51 9.20
N ALA A 425 -0.38 -23.45 10.00
CA ALA A 425 -0.78 -23.60 11.41
C ALA A 425 -2.13 -22.94 11.72
N GLY A 426 -2.63 -22.06 10.85
CA GLY A 426 -3.88 -21.34 11.01
C GLY A 426 -5.07 -22.03 10.34
N LYS A 427 -5.94 -21.23 9.72
CA LYS A 427 -7.13 -21.74 9.04
C LYS A 427 -7.16 -21.28 7.59
N ILE A 428 -7.29 -22.23 6.65
CA ILE A 428 -7.52 -21.94 5.23
C ILE A 428 -8.80 -22.64 4.80
N THR A 429 -9.71 -21.90 4.17
CA THR A 429 -11.01 -22.44 3.73
C THR A 429 -11.29 -22.07 2.28
N ALA A 430 -11.84 -23.01 1.52
CA ALA A 430 -12.37 -22.80 0.19
C ALA A 430 -13.85 -23.18 0.14
N GLY A 431 -14.69 -22.35 -0.47
CA GLY A 431 -16.11 -22.65 -0.66
C GLY A 431 -16.34 -23.80 -1.65
N ALA A 432 -15.42 -24.01 -2.59
CA ALA A 432 -15.42 -25.13 -3.53
C ALA A 432 -14.13 -25.92 -3.42
N ASP A 433 -13.17 -25.72 -4.29
CA ASP A 433 -11.98 -26.55 -4.40
C ASP A 433 -10.75 -25.89 -3.78
N MET A 434 -9.86 -26.70 -3.18
CA MET A 434 -8.58 -26.24 -2.66
C MET A 434 -7.45 -27.07 -3.27
N LEU A 435 -6.41 -26.38 -3.72
CA LEU A 435 -5.20 -26.99 -4.23
C LEU A 435 -3.98 -26.40 -3.49
N VAL A 436 -3.20 -27.28 -2.89
CA VAL A 436 -1.91 -26.93 -2.27
C VAL A 436 -0.80 -27.69 -2.99
N ARG A 437 0.08 -26.95 -3.65
CA ARG A 437 1.29 -27.51 -4.32
C ARG A 437 2.54 -27.05 -3.61
N VAL A 438 3.40 -28.01 -3.28
CA VAL A 438 4.73 -27.77 -2.70
C VAL A 438 5.78 -28.36 -3.64
N ASN A 439 6.56 -27.48 -4.27
CA ASN A 439 7.49 -27.86 -5.34
C ASN A 439 8.95 -27.95 -4.88
N GLY A 440 9.26 -27.50 -3.66
CA GLY A 440 10.62 -27.50 -3.12
C GLY A 440 10.95 -28.73 -2.28
N GLY A 441 12.19 -28.78 -1.79
CA GLY A 441 12.71 -29.91 -1.03
C GLY A 441 12.33 -29.97 0.44
N GLU A 442 11.53 -29.04 0.96
CA GLU A 442 11.03 -29.09 2.36
C GLU A 442 9.70 -29.85 2.43
N GLU A 443 9.47 -30.52 3.56
CA GLU A 443 8.19 -31.17 3.83
C GLU A 443 7.07 -30.13 4.03
N LEU A 444 5.88 -30.43 3.54
CA LEU A 444 4.67 -29.70 3.90
C LEU A 444 4.28 -30.08 5.32
N VAL A 445 4.15 -29.09 6.20
CA VAL A 445 3.68 -29.29 7.58
C VAL A 445 2.34 -28.59 7.79
N ASN A 446 1.31 -29.37 8.14
CA ASN A 446 0.00 -28.88 8.54
C ASN A 446 -0.25 -29.14 10.02
N SER A 447 -0.32 -28.08 10.80
CA SER A 447 -0.75 -28.10 12.21
C SER A 447 -2.05 -27.34 12.45
N GLY A 448 -2.66 -26.81 11.38
CA GLY A 448 -3.91 -26.06 11.38
C GLY A 448 -5.01 -26.77 10.60
N ALA A 449 -5.95 -25.99 10.07
CA ALA A 449 -7.09 -26.52 9.34
C ALA A 449 -7.05 -26.12 7.86
N LEU A 450 -7.15 -27.11 6.97
CA LEU A 450 -7.40 -26.97 5.54
C LEU A 450 -8.78 -27.56 5.22
N LYS A 451 -9.75 -26.71 4.81
CA LYS A 451 -11.12 -27.14 4.57
C LYS A 451 -11.62 -26.69 3.19
N ALA A 452 -12.18 -27.63 2.43
CA ALA A 452 -12.79 -27.34 1.13
C ALA A 452 -14.22 -27.85 1.06
N GLY A 453 -15.11 -27.08 0.45
CA GLY A 453 -16.52 -27.50 0.29
C GLY A 453 -16.70 -28.68 -0.66
N LYS A 454 -15.80 -28.81 -1.67
CA LYS A 454 -15.85 -29.89 -2.67
C LYS A 454 -14.58 -30.74 -2.60
N ALA A 455 -13.52 -30.38 -3.29
CA ALA A 455 -12.30 -31.17 -3.34
C ALA A 455 -11.13 -30.45 -2.65
N LEU A 456 -10.34 -31.21 -1.88
CA LEU A 456 -9.03 -30.79 -1.40
C LEU A 456 -7.97 -31.68 -2.04
N GLU A 457 -7.05 -31.04 -2.74
CA GLU A 457 -5.90 -31.71 -3.31
C GLU A 457 -4.60 -31.15 -2.74
N ILE A 458 -3.74 -32.01 -2.25
CA ILE A 458 -2.39 -31.71 -1.79
C ILE A 458 -1.40 -32.47 -2.67
N ARG A 459 -0.42 -31.75 -3.23
CA ARG A 459 0.71 -32.33 -3.95
C ARG A 459 2.01 -31.80 -3.35
N SER A 460 2.89 -32.68 -2.91
CA SER A 460 4.20 -32.33 -2.39
C SER A 460 5.31 -33.11 -3.10
N GLU A 461 6.32 -32.40 -3.59
CA GLU A 461 7.51 -33.01 -4.19
C GLU A 461 8.43 -33.66 -3.13
N ASN A 462 8.18 -33.42 -1.85
CA ASN A 462 8.86 -34.08 -0.73
C ASN A 462 7.82 -34.74 0.19
N GLY A 463 7.99 -34.70 1.51
CA GLY A 463 7.09 -35.30 2.47
C GLY A 463 5.89 -34.42 2.83
N PHE A 464 4.96 -35.03 3.59
CA PHE A 464 3.84 -34.34 4.21
C PHE A 464 3.64 -34.82 5.64
N ILE A 465 3.54 -33.87 6.56
CA ILE A 465 3.23 -34.12 7.96
C ILE A 465 1.93 -33.40 8.33
N ASN A 466 0.90 -34.17 8.63
CA ASN A 466 -0.31 -33.68 9.28
C ASN A 466 -0.16 -33.95 10.78
N THR A 467 0.16 -32.92 11.54
CA THR A 467 0.43 -33.06 12.98
C THR A 467 -0.84 -33.40 13.76
N ALA A 468 -0.74 -33.71 15.05
CA ALA A 468 -1.89 -34.10 15.89
C ALA A 468 -2.99 -33.02 15.97
N SER A 469 -2.66 -31.75 15.77
CA SER A 469 -3.64 -30.65 15.64
C SER A 469 -4.09 -30.38 14.21
N GLY A 470 -3.47 -31.04 13.23
CA GLY A 470 -3.74 -30.82 11.80
C GLY A 470 -5.07 -31.43 11.37
N GLU A 471 -5.86 -30.67 10.62
CA GLU A 471 -7.14 -31.07 10.09
C GLU A 471 -7.20 -30.84 8.58
N LEU A 472 -7.45 -31.91 7.83
CA LEU A 472 -7.85 -31.85 6.42
C LEU A 472 -9.30 -32.31 6.31
N SER A 473 -10.21 -31.49 5.76
CA SER A 473 -11.61 -31.83 5.61
C SER A 473 -12.16 -31.30 4.28
N ALA A 474 -12.75 -32.17 3.48
CA ALA A 474 -13.34 -31.79 2.20
C ALA A 474 -14.45 -32.75 1.77
N GLY A 475 -15.22 -32.38 0.75
CA GLY A 475 -16.17 -33.30 0.13
C GLY A 475 -15.47 -34.55 -0.39
N SER A 476 -14.39 -34.44 -1.12
CA SER A 476 -13.44 -35.49 -1.50
C SER A 476 -11.99 -35.01 -1.25
N LEU A 477 -11.07 -35.93 -1.04
CA LEU A 477 -9.73 -35.60 -0.64
C LEU A 477 -8.68 -36.42 -1.39
N THR A 478 -7.63 -35.75 -1.87
CA THR A 478 -6.47 -36.38 -2.49
C THR A 478 -5.20 -35.79 -1.87
N VAL A 479 -4.34 -36.64 -1.32
CA VAL A 479 -3.01 -36.28 -0.84
C VAL A 479 -2.00 -37.14 -1.57
N GLY A 480 -1.08 -36.49 -2.29
CA GLY A 480 0.01 -37.17 -2.98
C GLY A 480 1.36 -36.56 -2.61
N THR A 481 2.33 -37.38 -2.21
CA THR A 481 3.69 -36.93 -1.88
C THR A 481 4.74 -37.83 -2.55
N ARG A 482 5.88 -37.25 -2.95
CA ARG A 482 7.02 -38.04 -3.40
C ARG A 482 7.91 -38.53 -2.25
N GLY A 483 7.86 -37.87 -1.10
CA GLY A 483 8.52 -38.32 0.12
C GLY A 483 7.58 -39.09 1.05
N ALA A 484 7.95 -39.19 2.32
CA ALA A 484 7.14 -39.87 3.33
C ALA A 484 5.88 -39.04 3.67
N LEU A 485 4.81 -39.75 4.01
CA LEU A 485 3.59 -39.16 4.53
C LEU A 485 3.35 -39.62 5.98
N ARG A 486 3.19 -38.66 6.89
CA ARG A 486 2.86 -38.93 8.28
C ARG A 486 1.59 -38.20 8.68
N ASN A 487 0.57 -38.95 9.08
CA ASN A 487 -0.67 -38.43 9.64
C ASN A 487 -0.77 -38.72 11.14
N GLU A 488 -0.81 -37.69 11.96
CA GLU A 488 -1.07 -37.74 13.39
C GLU A 488 -2.43 -37.11 13.74
N GLY A 489 -3.04 -36.35 12.79
CA GLY A 489 -4.27 -35.59 12.92
C GLY A 489 -5.44 -36.20 12.15
N LEU A 490 -6.33 -35.34 11.68
CA LEU A 490 -7.54 -35.74 10.94
C LEU A 490 -7.37 -35.53 9.42
N ILE A 491 -7.68 -36.58 8.66
CA ILE A 491 -7.90 -36.55 7.20
C ILE A 491 -9.30 -37.08 6.92
N GLU A 492 -10.23 -36.22 6.46
CA GLU A 492 -11.64 -36.57 6.32
C GLU A 492 -12.23 -36.16 4.97
N ALA A 493 -12.75 -37.13 4.23
CA ALA A 493 -13.61 -36.91 3.08
C ALA A 493 -15.09 -37.04 3.48
N THR A 494 -15.80 -35.92 3.57
CA THR A 494 -17.14 -35.84 4.17
C THR A 494 -18.26 -36.34 3.27
N ALA A 495 -18.04 -36.45 1.95
CA ALA A 495 -19.08 -36.87 0.97
C ALA A 495 -18.59 -37.92 -0.04
N GLY A 496 -17.31 -37.92 -0.35
CA GLY A 496 -16.67 -38.74 -1.38
C GLY A 496 -15.61 -39.67 -0.83
N ASP A 497 -14.56 -39.84 -1.63
CA ASP A 497 -13.43 -40.73 -1.38
C ASP A 497 -12.25 -39.95 -0.75
N ALA A 498 -11.43 -40.65 0.01
CA ALA A 498 -10.12 -40.20 0.47
C ALA A 498 -9.02 -41.04 -0.21
N PHE A 499 -8.22 -40.43 -1.06
CA PHE A 499 -7.04 -41.04 -1.67
C PHE A 499 -5.78 -40.44 -1.04
N VAL A 500 -4.96 -41.28 -0.42
CA VAL A 500 -3.73 -40.87 0.26
C VAL A 500 -2.58 -41.70 -0.26
N ALA A 501 -1.64 -41.06 -0.94
CA ALA A 501 -0.54 -41.74 -1.63
C ALA A 501 0.83 -41.12 -1.28
N SER A 502 1.87 -41.94 -1.21
CA SER A 502 3.26 -41.52 -1.03
C SER A 502 4.21 -42.44 -1.79
N ASP A 503 5.26 -41.84 -2.36
CA ASP A 503 6.35 -42.66 -2.93
C ASP A 503 7.23 -43.26 -1.81
N GLY A 504 7.38 -42.53 -0.68
CA GLY A 504 8.01 -43.04 0.53
C GLY A 504 6.98 -43.69 1.49
N LYS A 505 7.42 -43.94 2.71
CA LYS A 505 6.61 -44.55 3.77
C LYS A 505 5.34 -43.75 4.09
N LEU A 506 4.19 -44.42 4.16
CA LEU A 506 2.93 -43.89 4.63
C LEU A 506 2.70 -44.34 6.08
N SER A 507 2.64 -43.39 7.01
CA SER A 507 2.41 -43.67 8.43
C SER A 507 1.16 -42.94 8.93
N ASN A 508 0.15 -43.68 9.35
CA ASN A 508 -0.98 -43.17 10.14
C ASN A 508 -0.70 -43.49 11.61
N ALA A 509 -0.25 -42.50 12.37
CA ALA A 509 0.15 -42.66 13.76
C ALA A 509 -1.04 -43.03 14.67
N ALA A 510 -0.78 -43.40 15.93
CA ALA A 510 -1.83 -43.87 16.87
C ALA A 510 -2.94 -42.81 17.10
N THR A 511 -2.64 -41.52 16.99
CA THR A 511 -3.62 -40.43 17.08
C THR A 511 -4.26 -40.10 15.75
N GLY A 512 -3.70 -40.61 14.63
CA GLY A 512 -4.10 -40.28 13.28
C GLY A 512 -5.44 -40.91 12.91
N VAL A 513 -6.32 -40.13 12.28
CA VAL A 513 -7.61 -40.57 11.76
C VAL A 513 -7.66 -40.28 10.26
N ILE A 514 -7.91 -41.31 9.46
CA ILE A 514 -8.19 -41.18 8.03
C ILE A 514 -9.58 -41.76 7.80
N ARG A 515 -10.53 -40.94 7.34
CA ARG A 515 -11.89 -41.43 7.12
C ARG A 515 -12.57 -40.85 5.88
N ALA A 516 -13.44 -41.60 5.27
CA ALA A 516 -14.24 -41.15 4.14
C ALA A 516 -15.67 -41.64 4.24
N ASN A 517 -16.62 -40.86 3.72
CA ASN A 517 -18.01 -41.27 3.59
C ASN A 517 -18.17 -42.41 2.55
N LYS A 518 -17.27 -42.46 1.57
CA LYS A 518 -17.16 -43.55 0.62
C LYS A 518 -15.90 -44.38 0.85
N ASN A 519 -14.98 -44.40 -0.09
CA ASN A 519 -13.84 -45.28 -0.04
C ASN A 519 -12.60 -44.56 0.53
N VAL A 520 -11.78 -45.31 1.25
CA VAL A 520 -10.41 -44.88 1.63
C VAL A 520 -9.44 -45.74 0.84
N GLU A 521 -8.51 -45.10 0.16
CA GLU A 521 -7.41 -45.78 -0.51
C GLU A 521 -6.06 -45.23 0.00
N LEU A 522 -5.27 -46.10 0.58
CA LEU A 522 -3.91 -45.83 1.04
C LEU A 522 -2.94 -46.51 0.09
N VAL A 523 -2.02 -45.74 -0.50
CA VAL A 523 -1.01 -46.26 -1.45
C VAL A 523 0.38 -45.81 -1.01
N SER A 524 1.31 -46.75 -0.90
CA SER A 524 2.71 -46.44 -0.69
C SER A 524 3.58 -47.26 -1.65
N PHE A 525 4.54 -46.62 -2.27
CA PHE A 525 5.61 -47.35 -3.02
C PHE A 525 6.72 -47.85 -2.11
N ASP A 526 6.58 -47.69 -0.81
CA ASP A 526 7.42 -48.26 0.27
C ASP A 526 6.51 -49.02 1.23
N ALA A 527 6.50 -48.71 2.52
CA ALA A 527 5.71 -49.36 3.55
C ALA A 527 4.45 -48.58 3.93
N VAL A 528 3.39 -49.29 4.35
CA VAL A 528 2.25 -48.68 5.07
C VAL A 528 2.27 -49.10 6.54
N GLU A 529 2.40 -48.11 7.44
CA GLU A 529 2.25 -48.30 8.89
C GLU A 529 0.94 -47.68 9.35
N GLN A 530 0.00 -48.54 9.73
CA GLN A 530 -1.33 -48.13 10.20
C GLN A 530 -1.45 -48.41 11.72
N ASN A 531 -1.29 -47.34 12.52
CA ASN A 531 -1.35 -47.44 13.99
C ASN A 531 -2.55 -46.70 14.60
N GLY A 532 -3.28 -45.89 13.80
CA GLY A 532 -4.44 -45.10 14.18
C GLY A 532 -5.77 -45.68 13.74
N LEU A 533 -6.68 -44.85 13.23
CA LEU A 533 -7.98 -45.24 12.70
C LEU A 533 -8.03 -45.00 11.18
N VAL A 534 -8.46 -46.00 10.44
CA VAL A 534 -8.87 -45.85 9.03
C VAL A 534 -10.31 -46.35 8.90
N ALA A 535 -11.22 -45.51 8.36
CA ALA A 535 -12.62 -45.86 8.24
C ALA A 535 -13.26 -45.41 6.93
N GLY A 536 -14.07 -46.28 6.30
CA GLY A 536 -14.78 -45.97 5.06
C GLY A 536 -15.85 -46.96 4.69
N LYS A 537 -16.53 -46.76 3.55
CA LYS A 537 -17.39 -47.80 2.97
C LYS A 537 -16.52 -48.98 2.55
N SER A 538 -15.49 -48.74 1.74
CA SER A 538 -14.45 -49.73 1.45
C SER A 538 -13.09 -49.14 1.78
N VAL A 539 -12.16 -49.95 2.28
CA VAL A 539 -10.78 -49.56 2.55
C VAL A 539 -9.85 -50.45 1.73
N ARG A 540 -9.03 -49.83 0.89
CA ARG A 540 -7.94 -50.48 0.16
C ARG A 540 -6.59 -49.99 0.70
N VAL A 541 -5.68 -50.91 0.97
CA VAL A 541 -4.31 -50.60 1.38
C VAL A 541 -3.38 -51.30 0.41
N THR A 542 -2.57 -50.50 -0.28
CA THR A 542 -1.58 -50.96 -1.25
C THR A 542 -0.18 -50.56 -0.78
N ALA A 543 0.74 -51.51 -0.72
CA ALA A 543 2.16 -51.29 -0.39
C ALA A 543 3.08 -52.14 -1.31
N SER A 544 4.35 -51.73 -1.42
CA SER A 544 5.36 -52.50 -2.12
C SER A 544 5.97 -53.60 -1.25
N ASP A 545 7.18 -54.02 -1.60
CA ASP A 545 7.93 -55.11 -0.93
C ASP A 545 8.21 -54.86 0.57
N ALA A 546 8.19 -53.62 1.02
CA ALA A 546 8.31 -53.29 2.45
C ALA A 546 7.06 -53.64 3.27
N GLY A 547 5.91 -53.85 2.61
CA GLY A 547 4.71 -54.43 3.18
C GLY A 547 3.83 -53.52 3.99
N VAL A 548 2.87 -54.12 4.70
CA VAL A 548 1.86 -53.43 5.53
C VAL A 548 1.95 -53.92 6.98
N SER A 549 2.04 -52.97 7.90
CA SER A 549 1.90 -53.22 9.35
C SER A 549 0.67 -52.50 9.87
N ASN A 550 -0.27 -53.23 10.47
CA ASN A 550 -1.41 -52.67 11.16
C ASN A 550 -1.42 -53.05 12.65
N THR A 551 -1.29 -52.04 13.49
CA THR A 551 -1.46 -52.17 14.97
C THR A 551 -2.70 -51.40 15.45
N GLY A 552 -3.31 -50.58 14.57
CA GLY A 552 -4.48 -49.75 14.83
C GLY A 552 -5.79 -50.41 14.45
N THR A 553 -6.74 -49.60 14.02
CA THR A 553 -8.09 -50.07 13.63
C THR A 553 -8.38 -49.71 12.15
N ILE A 554 -8.79 -50.68 11.38
CA ILE A 554 -9.33 -50.48 10.04
C ILE A 554 -10.79 -50.95 10.02
N GLN A 555 -11.71 -50.06 9.67
CA GLN A 555 -13.14 -50.30 9.63
C GLN A 555 -13.70 -50.07 8.24
N ALA A 556 -14.48 -51.01 7.72
CA ALA A 556 -15.22 -50.82 6.50
C ALA A 556 -16.63 -51.40 6.64
N THR A 557 -17.64 -50.72 6.06
CA THR A 557 -19.04 -51.23 6.05
C THR A 557 -19.27 -52.25 4.94
N ASP A 558 -18.33 -52.34 3.99
CA ASP A 558 -18.42 -53.23 2.83
C ASP A 558 -17.19 -54.18 2.76
N ARG A 559 -15.99 -53.64 2.49
CA ARG A 559 -14.81 -54.46 2.22
C ARG A 559 -13.51 -53.80 2.71
N ILE A 560 -12.59 -54.60 3.23
CA ILE A 560 -11.18 -54.26 3.39
C ILE A 560 -10.37 -55.11 2.40
N SER A 561 -9.47 -54.49 1.61
CA SER A 561 -8.54 -55.20 0.72
C SER A 561 -7.12 -54.75 0.96
N PHE A 562 -6.21 -55.70 0.97
CA PHE A 562 -4.78 -55.50 1.02
C PHE A 562 -4.13 -55.99 -0.27
N ASN A 563 -3.30 -55.14 -0.88
CA ASN A 563 -2.49 -55.50 -2.06
C ASN A 563 -1.04 -55.17 -1.74
N THR A 564 -0.21 -56.18 -1.52
CA THR A 564 1.21 -56.00 -1.21
C THR A 564 2.03 -57.19 -1.64
N SER A 565 3.20 -56.94 -2.23
CA SER A 565 4.20 -57.97 -2.52
C SER A 565 5.05 -58.30 -1.28
N GLY A 566 5.05 -57.45 -0.25
CA GLY A 566 5.78 -57.62 1.00
C GLY A 566 4.96 -58.26 2.12
N PRO A 567 5.53 -58.32 3.34
CA PRO A 567 4.86 -58.93 4.49
C PRO A 567 3.62 -58.09 4.91
N LEU A 568 2.55 -58.80 5.26
CA LEU A 568 1.38 -58.23 5.92
C LEU A 568 1.34 -58.66 7.39
N VAL A 569 1.55 -57.73 8.28
CA VAL A 569 1.52 -57.97 9.75
C VAL A 569 0.32 -57.22 10.33
N ASN A 570 -0.63 -57.95 10.89
CA ASN A 570 -1.79 -57.39 11.57
C ASN A 570 -1.85 -57.84 13.04
N THR A 571 -1.64 -56.93 13.96
CA THR A 571 -1.90 -57.14 15.41
C THR A 571 -3.03 -56.24 15.91
N GLY A 572 -3.54 -55.38 15.06
CA GLY A 572 -4.66 -54.49 15.32
C GLY A 572 -6.05 -55.10 14.98
N THR A 573 -7.03 -54.23 14.86
CA THR A 573 -8.45 -54.63 14.60
C THR A 573 -8.81 -54.38 13.14
N LEU A 574 -9.40 -55.40 12.49
CA LEU A 574 -10.05 -55.29 11.18
C LEU A 574 -11.54 -55.58 11.36
N THR A 575 -12.42 -54.66 10.93
CA THR A 575 -13.86 -54.79 11.02
C THR A 575 -14.48 -54.54 9.64
N ALA A 576 -14.93 -55.59 8.96
CA ALA A 576 -15.65 -55.50 7.70
C ALA A 576 -16.41 -56.80 7.42
N PRO A 577 -17.51 -56.80 6.58
CA PRO A 577 -18.17 -58.01 6.10
C PRO A 577 -17.23 -58.89 5.24
N SER A 578 -16.27 -58.29 4.55
CA SER A 578 -15.30 -59.01 3.71
C SER A 578 -13.90 -58.43 3.91
N VAL A 579 -12.92 -59.32 4.12
CA VAL A 579 -11.47 -58.97 4.13
C VAL A 579 -10.77 -59.80 3.06
N VAL A 580 -10.07 -59.16 2.14
CA VAL A 580 -9.45 -59.81 0.97
C VAL A 580 -7.96 -59.44 0.93
N PHE A 581 -7.14 -60.41 0.62
CA PHE A 581 -5.70 -60.31 0.42
C PHE A 581 -5.42 -60.59 -1.06
N GLU A 582 -4.88 -59.64 -1.79
CA GLU A 582 -4.59 -59.70 -3.23
C GLU A 582 -3.08 -59.81 -3.49
#